data_0556556e943f3165b095b1985a0f8ba1
#
_entry.id   0556556e943f3165b095b1985a0f8ba1
#
_cell.length_a   1.000
_cell.length_b   1.000
_cell.length_c   1.000
_cell.angle_alpha   90.00
_cell.angle_beta   90.00
_cell.angle_gamma   90.00
#
_symmetry.space_group_name_H-M   'P 1'
#
loop_
_entity.id
_entity.type
_entity.pdbx_description
1 polymer ?
#
loop_
_entity_poly.entity_id
_entity_poly.type
_entity_poly.pdbx_seq_one_letter_code
_entity_poly.pdbx_strand_id
1 'polypeptide(L)'
;MTPALHLRAIAIGTGLALLAGCATAPTASMRRDADLRQGVAAGDTDGASATDARTQPLLADEERPQPQIRRGSGTVLNQRAASAAAPSLGGTTGQASFNFEGESVHAVAKAILGDMLGQNYVIAPEVQGTVTLATPQPVSPAQALSLLEMVLGWNNARMIYSDGRYNIVAADTALATGTVAPRTGGAVAARGFEVRTVPLRYISATEMEKVLEPYARPNAIVSADNARNVITISGSRSELDNYLRTIEIFDVDWLSGMSVGVFPLQSGKATQVVADLEKVFGADSESPVSGMFRFMPL
;
A
#
# COMPACT_ATOMS: atom_id res chain seq x y z
N MET A 1 58.86 -32.75 13.93
CA MET A 1 58.45 -34.06 13.39
C MET A 1 57.10 -33.82 12.70
N THR A 2 57.13 -33.55 11.39
CA THR A 2 56.06 -33.79 10.41
C THR A 2 56.05 -35.31 10.09
N PRO A 3 54.94 -35.89 9.53
CA PRO A 3 54.37 -35.61 8.21
C PRO A 3 52.83 -35.80 8.19
N ALA A 4 52.07 -35.63 7.20
CA ALA A 4 52.02 -35.55 5.76
C ALA A 4 50.53 -35.62 5.35
N LEU A 5 50.10 -34.74 4.53
CA LEU A 5 49.52 -34.93 3.19
C LEU A 5 48.59 -36.16 2.97
N HIS A 6 47.31 -35.89 2.67
CA HIS A 6 46.58 -36.60 1.59
C HIS A 6 45.60 -35.69 0.86
N LEU A 7 46.06 -35.25 -0.26
CA LEU A 7 45.39 -34.80 -1.45
C LEU A 7 44.50 -35.93 -2.01
N ARG A 8 43.22 -35.72 -2.24
CA ARG A 8 42.41 -36.48 -3.21
C ARG A 8 41.55 -35.56 -4.02
N ALA A 9 42.09 -35.19 -5.15
CA ALA A 9 41.36 -34.74 -6.30
C ALA A 9 40.56 -35.91 -6.90
N ILE A 10 39.28 -35.73 -7.15
CA ILE A 10 38.53 -36.52 -8.12
C ILE A 10 37.81 -35.53 -9.04
N ALA A 11 38.40 -35.39 -10.21
CA ALA A 11 37.75 -34.86 -11.41
C ALA A 11 37.07 -36.02 -12.14
N ILE A 12 35.85 -35.87 -12.58
CA ILE A 12 35.10 -36.60 -13.63
C ILE A 12 33.76 -35.87 -13.67
N GLY A 13 33.17 -35.39 -14.71
CA GLY A 13 33.33 -35.55 -16.13
C GLY A 13 32.15 -34.85 -16.78
N THR A 14 32.45 -34.20 -17.82
CA THR A 14 31.61 -33.69 -18.92
C THR A 14 30.23 -34.35 -19.10
N GLY A 15 29.19 -33.52 -19.18
CA GLY A 15 27.87 -33.89 -19.60
C GLY A 15 27.15 -32.65 -20.15
N LEU A 16 27.63 -32.14 -21.29
CA LEU A 16 26.99 -31.10 -22.10
C LEU A 16 25.77 -31.72 -22.80
N ALA A 17 24.56 -31.40 -22.35
CA ALA A 17 23.34 -31.66 -23.12
C ALA A 17 22.60 -30.35 -23.33
N LEU A 18 22.88 -29.76 -24.47
CA LEU A 18 22.12 -28.71 -25.12
C LEU A 18 20.74 -29.28 -25.53
N LEU A 19 19.68 -28.90 -24.84
CA LEU A 19 18.31 -28.99 -25.32
C LEU A 19 17.79 -27.58 -25.51
N ALA A 20 18.08 -27.03 -26.71
CA ALA A 20 17.38 -25.87 -27.24
C ALA A 20 15.97 -26.32 -27.65
N GLY A 21 15.03 -26.20 -26.73
CA GLY A 21 13.60 -26.28 -26.99
C GLY A 21 13.06 -24.88 -27.28
N CYS A 22 13.04 -24.47 -28.54
CA CYS A 22 12.23 -23.34 -28.98
C CYS A 22 10.75 -23.68 -28.82
N ALA A 23 10.15 -23.29 -27.70
CA ALA A 23 8.71 -23.21 -27.61
C ALA A 23 8.26 -21.93 -28.31
N THR A 24 8.01 -22.00 -29.59
CA THR A 24 7.24 -20.98 -30.31
C THR A 24 5.81 -21.05 -29.82
N ALA A 25 5.42 -20.06 -29.02
CA ALA A 25 4.02 -19.83 -28.70
C ALA A 25 3.26 -19.56 -30.01
N PRO A 26 2.09 -20.18 -30.26
CA PRO A 26 1.28 -19.85 -31.40
C PRO A 26 0.79 -18.40 -31.24
N THR A 27 1.33 -17.49 -32.02
CA THR A 27 0.72 -16.19 -32.23
C THR A 27 -0.59 -16.42 -32.96
N ALA A 28 -1.70 -16.28 -32.25
CA ALA A 28 -3.01 -16.17 -32.87
C ALA A 28 -2.98 -14.91 -33.76
N SER A 29 -2.72 -15.08 -35.02
CA SER A 29 -2.91 -14.07 -36.03
C SER A 29 -4.41 -13.84 -36.16
N MET A 30 -4.92 -12.75 -35.56
CA MET A 30 -6.20 -12.21 -35.97
C MET A 30 -6.10 -11.89 -37.47
N ARG A 31 -6.78 -12.69 -38.29
CA ARG A 31 -6.99 -12.37 -39.69
C ARG A 31 -7.69 -11.01 -39.74
N ARG A 32 -7.00 -10.03 -40.28
CA ARG A 32 -7.60 -8.74 -40.62
C ARG A 32 -8.64 -9.00 -41.68
N ASP A 33 -9.81 -8.41 -41.55
CA ASP A 33 -10.95 -8.44 -42.48
C ASP A 33 -10.61 -7.96 -43.91
N ALA A 34 -9.35 -7.68 -44.22
CA ALA A 34 -8.90 -7.26 -45.54
C ALA A 34 -8.86 -8.41 -46.56
N ASP A 35 -8.75 -9.69 -46.13
CA ASP A 35 -8.61 -10.83 -47.03
C ASP A 35 -9.96 -11.40 -47.52
N LEU A 36 -11.09 -10.92 -46.99
CA LEU A 36 -12.41 -11.37 -47.45
C LEU A 36 -12.99 -10.58 -48.64
N ARG A 37 -12.26 -9.57 -49.14
CA ARG A 37 -12.75 -8.73 -50.25
C ARG A 37 -12.15 -9.10 -51.61
N GLN A 38 -11.33 -10.12 -51.74
CA GLN A 38 -10.68 -10.51 -53.04
C GLN A 38 -11.27 -11.76 -53.71
N GLY A 39 -12.45 -12.19 -53.28
CA GLY A 39 -13.05 -13.43 -53.77
C GLY A 39 -14.31 -13.31 -54.66
N VAL A 40 -14.75 -12.11 -55.04
CA VAL A 40 -15.92 -11.97 -55.90
C VAL A 40 -15.69 -10.89 -56.96
N ALA A 41 -14.97 -11.27 -58.00
CA ALA A 41 -14.97 -10.55 -59.27
C ALA A 41 -14.83 -11.59 -60.38
N ALA A 42 -15.94 -11.95 -60.97
CA ALA A 42 -16.20 -12.26 -62.35
C ALA A 42 -17.48 -13.07 -62.52
N GLY A 43 -18.47 -12.44 -63.06
CA GLY A 43 -19.74 -13.05 -63.43
C GLY A 43 -20.62 -11.97 -64.07
N ASP A 44 -20.33 -11.65 -65.34
CA ASP A 44 -21.28 -10.90 -66.19
C ASP A 44 -22.57 -11.67 -66.29
N THR A 45 -23.69 -11.04 -65.96
CA THR A 45 -25.01 -11.24 -66.62
C THR A 45 -25.84 -10.02 -66.50
N ASP A 46 -26.21 -9.49 -67.67
CA ASP A 46 -27.25 -8.49 -67.90
C ASP A 46 -28.58 -8.78 -67.21
N GLY A 47 -29.25 -7.75 -66.72
CA GLY A 47 -30.69 -7.75 -66.68
C GLY A 47 -31.30 -7.28 -65.35
N ALA A 48 -32.06 -6.22 -65.47
CA ALA A 48 -33.16 -5.74 -64.62
C ALA A 48 -32.79 -4.84 -63.44
N SER A 49 -33.05 -3.56 -63.67
CA SER A 49 -33.30 -2.53 -62.66
C SER A 49 -34.32 -2.98 -61.62
N ALA A 50 -33.82 -3.47 -60.50
CA ALA A 50 -34.55 -3.46 -59.27
C ALA A 50 -33.99 -2.29 -58.45
N THR A 51 -34.79 -1.31 -58.23
CA THR A 51 -34.56 -0.18 -57.30
C THR A 51 -34.48 -0.77 -55.88
N ASP A 52 -33.32 -1.24 -55.55
CA ASP A 52 -32.98 -1.71 -54.21
C ASP A 52 -32.95 -0.45 -53.34
N ALA A 53 -33.99 -0.26 -52.56
CA ALA A 53 -34.06 0.76 -51.51
C ALA A 53 -33.06 0.37 -50.41
N ARG A 54 -31.74 0.41 -50.75
CA ARG A 54 -30.71 0.41 -49.73
C ARG A 54 -30.85 1.67 -48.93
N THR A 55 -31.29 1.52 -47.72
CA THR A 55 -31.15 2.55 -46.69
C THR A 55 -29.65 2.86 -46.62
N GLN A 56 -29.22 3.90 -47.33
CA GLN A 56 -27.86 4.43 -47.14
C GLN A 56 -27.75 4.84 -45.64
N PRO A 57 -26.69 4.45 -44.99
CA PRO A 57 -26.45 4.95 -43.62
C PRO A 57 -26.47 6.48 -43.70
N LEU A 58 -27.26 7.11 -42.87
CA LEU A 58 -27.48 8.57 -42.81
C LEU A 58 -26.20 9.37 -42.56
N LEU A 59 -25.14 8.72 -42.13
CA LEU A 59 -23.82 9.32 -41.92
C LEU A 59 -22.73 8.32 -42.42
N ALA A 60 -21.68 8.83 -43.07
CA ALA A 60 -20.48 8.06 -43.34
C ALA A 60 -19.90 7.52 -42.02
N ASP A 61 -19.28 6.35 -42.04
CA ASP A 61 -18.72 5.72 -40.83
C ASP A 61 -17.72 6.60 -40.10
N GLU A 62 -17.09 7.55 -40.80
CA GLU A 62 -16.15 8.53 -40.22
C GLU A 62 -16.84 9.66 -39.44
N GLU A 63 -18.14 9.94 -39.69
CA GLU A 63 -18.93 10.97 -38.99
C GLU A 63 -19.70 10.42 -37.78
N ARG A 64 -19.71 9.09 -37.60
CA ARG A 64 -20.41 8.50 -36.46
C ARG A 64 -19.56 8.59 -35.20
N PRO A 65 -20.11 9.06 -34.08
CA PRO A 65 -19.39 9.03 -32.81
C PRO A 65 -18.93 7.61 -32.52
N GLN A 66 -17.62 7.43 -32.36
CA GLN A 66 -17.01 6.14 -32.05
C GLN A 66 -16.95 5.92 -30.55
N PRO A 67 -17.14 4.70 -30.04
CA PRO A 67 -16.92 4.39 -28.65
C PRO A 67 -15.47 4.63 -28.25
N GLN A 68 -15.26 5.35 -27.17
CA GLN A 68 -13.94 5.61 -26.62
C GLN A 68 -13.73 4.76 -25.38
N ILE A 69 -12.76 3.86 -25.42
CA ILE A 69 -12.42 2.99 -24.28
C ILE A 69 -11.01 3.32 -23.80
N ARG A 70 -10.90 3.80 -22.58
CA ARG A 70 -9.65 3.96 -21.86
C ARG A 70 -9.48 2.77 -20.91
N ARG A 71 -8.49 1.94 -21.16
CA ARG A 71 -8.17 0.83 -20.26
C ARG A 71 -7.38 1.36 -19.07
N GLY A 72 -7.82 1.00 -17.88
CA GLY A 72 -7.09 1.29 -16.65
C GLY A 72 -5.90 0.36 -16.45
N SER A 73 -5.02 0.74 -15.54
CA SER A 73 -3.83 -0.04 -15.16
C SER A 73 -4.15 -1.30 -14.34
N GLY A 74 -5.37 -1.42 -13.80
CA GLY A 74 -5.78 -2.46 -12.86
C GLY A 74 -5.17 -2.29 -11.47
N THR A 75 -4.45 -1.21 -11.22
CA THR A 75 -3.77 -0.96 -9.94
C THR A 75 -4.72 -0.22 -9.00
N VAL A 76 -5.20 -0.90 -7.96
CA VAL A 76 -6.06 -0.34 -6.90
C VAL A 76 -5.33 -0.13 -5.58
N LEU A 77 -4.13 -0.69 -5.45
CA LEU A 77 -3.26 -0.59 -4.28
C LEU A 77 -1.81 -0.44 -4.72
N ASN A 78 -0.99 0.25 -3.94
CA ASN A 78 0.45 0.30 -4.16
C ASN A 78 1.11 -1.03 -3.73
N GLN A 79 1.13 -2.02 -4.63
CA GLN A 79 1.71 -3.34 -4.37
C GLN A 79 3.19 -3.27 -4.02
N ARG A 80 3.93 -2.29 -4.54
CA ARG A 80 5.35 -2.10 -4.24
C ARG A 80 5.55 -1.69 -2.78
N ALA A 81 4.75 -0.77 -2.27
CA ALA A 81 4.79 -0.40 -0.85
C ALA A 81 4.32 -1.54 0.04
N ALA A 82 3.26 -2.27 -0.37
CA ALA A 82 2.74 -3.41 0.38
C ALA A 82 3.75 -4.57 0.50
N SER A 83 4.52 -4.84 -0.56
CA SER A 83 5.53 -5.90 -0.59
C SER A 83 6.91 -5.47 -0.10
N ALA A 84 7.13 -4.18 0.20
CA ALA A 84 8.40 -3.70 0.70
C ALA A 84 8.71 -4.33 2.07
N ALA A 85 9.95 -4.80 2.24
CA ALA A 85 10.41 -5.35 3.52
C ALA A 85 10.27 -4.31 4.63
N ALA A 86 9.97 -4.76 5.85
CA ALA A 86 9.98 -3.87 7.01
C ALA A 86 11.37 -3.20 7.12
N PRO A 87 11.44 -1.91 7.49
CA PRO A 87 12.71 -1.23 7.68
C PRO A 87 13.54 -2.02 8.69
N SER A 88 14.71 -2.52 8.27
CA SER A 88 15.65 -3.08 9.21
C SER A 88 16.18 -1.94 10.07
N LEU A 89 16.06 -2.08 11.38
CA LEU A 89 16.81 -1.23 12.31
C LEU A 89 18.27 -1.54 12.07
N GLY A 90 18.91 -0.83 11.12
CA GLY A 90 20.26 -1.08 10.63
C GLY A 90 21.22 -1.18 11.79
N GLY A 91 21.81 -2.37 11.96
CA GLY A 91 22.65 -2.70 13.07
C GLY A 91 23.97 -1.96 13.02
N THR A 92 24.11 -1.00 13.89
CA THR A 92 25.39 -0.84 14.55
C THR A 92 25.53 -2.01 15.51
N THR A 93 26.73 -2.58 15.65
CA THR A 93 27.07 -3.69 16.53
C THR A 93 26.39 -3.52 17.88
N GLY A 94 25.68 -4.54 18.33
CA GLY A 94 24.98 -4.51 19.63
C GLY A 94 25.96 -4.17 20.76
N GLN A 95 25.55 -3.34 21.69
CA GLN A 95 26.40 -2.87 22.79
C GLN A 95 26.02 -3.46 24.13
N ALA A 96 24.78 -3.87 24.33
CA ALA A 96 24.29 -4.43 25.58
C ALA A 96 23.23 -5.49 25.38
N SER A 97 23.17 -6.47 26.28
CA SER A 97 22.07 -7.40 26.42
C SER A 97 21.35 -7.11 27.73
N PHE A 98 20.04 -7.30 27.75
CA PHE A 98 19.20 -7.05 28.90
C PHE A 98 18.48 -8.32 29.31
N ASN A 99 18.34 -8.51 30.62
CA ASN A 99 17.47 -9.54 31.19
C ASN A 99 16.74 -8.91 32.40
N PHE A 100 15.51 -8.52 32.16
CA PHE A 100 14.62 -7.96 33.18
C PHE A 100 13.50 -8.96 33.44
N GLU A 101 13.35 -9.40 34.68
CA GLU A 101 12.30 -10.34 35.11
C GLU A 101 11.44 -9.68 36.19
N GLY A 102 10.24 -9.20 35.83
CA GLY A 102 9.36 -8.53 36.77
C GLY A 102 9.89 -7.19 37.28
N GLU A 103 10.82 -6.57 36.58
CA GLU A 103 11.41 -5.29 36.94
C GLU A 103 10.44 -4.13 36.73
N SER A 104 10.59 -3.09 37.50
CA SER A 104 9.76 -1.88 37.36
C SER A 104 10.10 -1.15 36.04
N VAL A 105 9.09 -0.52 35.43
CA VAL A 105 9.28 0.36 34.25
C VAL A 105 10.37 1.40 34.50
N HIS A 106 10.46 1.94 35.73
CA HIS A 106 11.48 2.90 36.14
C HIS A 106 12.89 2.33 36.06
N ALA A 107 13.09 1.08 36.51
CA ALA A 107 14.40 0.40 36.47
C ALA A 107 14.82 0.15 35.01
N VAL A 108 13.88 -0.28 34.16
CA VAL A 108 14.14 -0.51 32.74
C VAL A 108 14.46 0.81 32.03
N ALA A 109 13.71 1.87 32.27
CA ALA A 109 13.98 3.20 31.71
C ALA A 109 15.35 3.75 32.14
N LYS A 110 15.73 3.55 33.43
CA LYS A 110 17.04 3.93 33.94
C LYS A 110 18.16 3.18 33.23
N ALA A 111 18.06 1.86 33.09
CA ALA A 111 19.07 1.05 32.46
C ALA A 111 19.26 1.42 30.97
N ILE A 112 18.18 1.66 30.24
CA ILE A 112 18.25 1.95 28.82
C ILE A 112 18.61 3.43 28.56
N LEU A 113 17.84 4.39 29.11
CA LEU A 113 18.06 5.83 28.85
C LEU A 113 19.27 6.37 29.59
N GLY A 114 19.40 6.03 30.87
CA GLY A 114 20.48 6.53 31.72
C GLY A 114 21.81 5.81 31.46
N ASP A 115 21.85 4.52 31.74
CA ASP A 115 23.11 3.77 31.79
C ASP A 115 23.64 3.45 30.39
N MET A 116 22.78 3.03 29.45
CA MET A 116 23.21 2.68 28.10
C MET A 116 23.33 3.89 27.16
N LEU A 117 22.30 4.75 27.13
CA LEU A 117 22.20 5.86 26.18
C LEU A 117 22.77 7.18 26.71
N GLY A 118 22.99 7.30 28.01
CA GLY A 118 23.47 8.55 28.66
C GLY A 118 22.54 9.74 28.43
N GLN A 119 21.22 9.50 28.32
CA GLN A 119 20.24 10.52 28.02
C GLN A 119 19.53 10.99 29.29
N ASN A 120 19.22 12.29 29.30
CA ASN A 120 18.40 12.84 30.37
C ASN A 120 16.93 12.38 30.20
N TYR A 121 16.29 12.00 31.30
CA TYR A 121 14.90 11.57 31.28
C TYR A 121 14.17 11.98 32.55
N VAL A 122 12.85 12.08 32.44
CA VAL A 122 11.91 12.32 33.54
C VAL A 122 10.76 11.33 33.38
N ILE A 123 10.30 10.76 34.48
CA ILE A 123 9.16 9.83 34.50
C ILE A 123 8.05 10.47 35.33
N ALA A 124 6.87 10.59 34.73
CA ALA A 124 5.69 11.09 35.46
C ALA A 124 5.25 10.07 36.52
N PRO A 125 4.76 10.53 37.68
CA PRO A 125 4.44 9.67 38.82
C PRO A 125 3.29 8.68 38.53
N GLU A 126 2.46 8.96 37.52
CA GLU A 126 1.37 8.09 37.07
C GLU A 126 1.86 6.85 36.32
N VAL A 127 3.09 6.88 35.84
CA VAL A 127 3.68 5.76 35.07
C VAL A 127 4.17 4.69 36.02
N GLN A 128 3.46 3.58 36.06
CA GLN A 128 3.76 2.43 36.89
C GLN A 128 3.65 1.14 36.05
N GLY A 129 4.20 0.05 36.59
CA GLY A 129 4.11 -1.26 35.96
C GLY A 129 5.38 -2.07 36.08
N THR A 130 5.29 -3.34 35.72
CA THR A 130 6.41 -4.29 35.72
C THR A 130 6.62 -4.84 34.32
N VAL A 131 7.84 -5.24 34.05
CA VAL A 131 8.29 -5.66 32.73
C VAL A 131 9.14 -6.91 32.85
N THR A 132 8.88 -7.87 31.99
CA THR A 132 9.77 -8.99 31.73
C THR A 132 10.26 -8.89 30.28
N LEU A 133 11.55 -8.66 30.11
CA LEU A 133 12.19 -8.48 28.81
C LEU A 133 13.57 -9.14 28.83
N ALA A 134 13.80 -10.09 27.92
CA ALA A 134 15.11 -10.70 27.73
C ALA A 134 15.60 -10.46 26.30
N THR A 135 16.85 -10.01 26.17
CA THR A 135 17.53 -9.88 24.88
C THR A 135 18.76 -10.78 24.87
N PRO A 136 18.66 -12.04 24.40
CA PRO A 136 19.78 -12.99 24.38
C PRO A 136 20.96 -12.50 23.55
N GLN A 137 20.67 -11.69 22.52
CA GLN A 137 21.70 -11.06 21.68
C GLN A 137 21.87 -9.58 22.07
N PRO A 138 23.10 -9.05 21.99
CA PRO A 138 23.35 -7.64 22.21
C PRO A 138 22.54 -6.76 21.23
N VAL A 139 21.90 -5.74 21.75
CA VAL A 139 21.08 -4.81 20.98
C VAL A 139 21.78 -3.46 20.81
N SER A 140 21.55 -2.84 19.66
CA SER A 140 22.05 -1.50 19.38
C SER A 140 21.25 -0.43 20.15
N PRO A 141 21.78 0.80 20.32
CA PRO A 141 21.08 1.90 20.95
C PRO A 141 19.68 2.19 20.35
N ALA A 142 19.57 2.10 19.03
CA ALA A 142 18.29 2.31 18.33
C ALA A 142 17.28 1.18 18.62
N GLN A 143 17.75 -0.06 18.69
CA GLN A 143 16.92 -1.21 19.05
C GLN A 143 16.49 -1.14 20.52
N ALA A 144 17.40 -0.78 21.44
CA ALA A 144 17.09 -0.61 22.85
C ALA A 144 16.01 0.45 23.07
N LEU A 145 16.09 1.58 22.34
CA LEU A 145 15.07 2.63 22.38
C LEU A 145 13.70 2.11 21.89
N SER A 146 13.68 1.36 20.78
CA SER A 146 12.44 0.76 20.27
C SER A 146 11.86 -0.29 21.21
N LEU A 147 12.69 -1.08 21.89
CA LEU A 147 12.26 -2.00 22.93
C LEU A 147 11.64 -1.26 24.12
N LEU A 148 12.26 -0.16 24.56
CA LEU A 148 11.73 0.67 25.61
C LEU A 148 10.37 1.27 25.22
N GLU A 149 10.23 1.82 24.02
CA GLU A 149 8.94 2.32 23.51
C GLU A 149 7.84 1.25 23.54
N MET A 150 8.18 0.03 23.12
CA MET A 150 7.26 -1.11 23.13
C MET A 150 6.82 -1.46 24.55
N VAL A 151 7.76 -1.56 25.47
CA VAL A 151 7.52 -1.85 26.90
C VAL A 151 6.66 -0.76 27.57
N LEU A 152 6.98 0.50 27.29
CA LEU A 152 6.17 1.64 27.76
C LEU A 152 4.74 1.55 27.20
N GLY A 153 4.60 1.19 25.92
CA GLY A 153 3.29 1.01 25.30
C GLY A 153 2.43 -0.08 25.97
N TRP A 154 3.03 -1.16 26.49
CA TRP A 154 2.32 -2.19 27.24
C TRP A 154 1.83 -1.69 28.60
N ASN A 155 2.56 -0.75 29.19
CA ASN A 155 2.23 -0.14 30.48
C ASN A 155 1.47 1.18 30.33
N ASN A 156 0.77 1.38 29.19
CA ASN A 156 0.01 2.59 28.89
C ASN A 156 0.81 3.89 29.09
N ALA A 157 2.10 3.86 28.75
CA ALA A 157 3.00 5.00 28.83
C ALA A 157 3.58 5.34 27.44
N ARG A 158 3.97 6.59 27.27
CA ARG A 158 4.58 7.13 26.07
C ARG A 158 5.86 7.89 26.40
N MET A 159 6.83 7.84 25.53
CA MET A 159 8.10 8.54 25.67
C MET A 159 8.14 9.67 24.64
N ILE A 160 8.20 10.92 25.11
CA ILE A 160 8.23 12.14 24.31
C ILE A 160 9.62 12.77 24.45
N TYR A 161 10.26 13.09 23.33
CA TYR A 161 11.52 13.83 23.34
C TYR A 161 11.26 15.32 23.17
N SER A 162 11.52 16.10 24.21
CA SER A 162 11.43 17.57 24.20
C SER A 162 12.51 18.20 25.08
N ASP A 163 12.95 19.38 24.72
CA ASP A 163 13.94 20.16 25.48
C ASP A 163 15.22 19.41 25.85
N GLY A 164 15.70 18.53 24.94
CA GLY A 164 16.93 17.77 25.14
C GLY A 164 16.83 16.61 26.13
N ARG A 165 15.61 16.19 26.49
CA ARG A 165 15.36 15.07 27.41
C ARG A 165 14.19 14.23 26.98
N TYR A 166 14.12 13.00 27.50
CA TYR A 166 12.98 12.14 27.33
C TYR A 166 12.00 12.32 28.48
N ASN A 167 10.74 12.59 28.18
CA ASN A 167 9.65 12.66 29.15
C ASN A 167 8.77 11.42 28.98
N ILE A 168 8.69 10.60 30.02
CA ILE A 168 7.84 9.41 30.03
C ILE A 168 6.57 9.78 30.79
N VAL A 169 5.44 9.75 30.07
CA VAL A 169 4.13 10.18 30.56
C VAL A 169 3.08 9.09 30.28
N ALA A 170 1.93 9.16 30.95
CA ALA A 170 0.83 8.25 30.63
C ALA A 170 0.30 8.52 29.20
N ALA A 171 -0.16 7.48 28.50
CA ALA A 171 -0.54 7.57 27.09
C ALA A 171 -1.73 8.50 26.84
N ASP A 172 -2.67 8.56 27.75
CA ASP A 172 -3.86 9.42 27.72
C ASP A 172 -3.51 10.91 27.87
N THR A 173 -2.45 11.22 28.60
CA THR A 173 -1.98 12.60 28.82
C THR A 173 -0.93 13.04 27.80
N ALA A 174 -0.37 12.13 27.02
CA ALA A 174 0.74 12.40 26.10
C ALA A 174 0.46 13.55 25.11
N LEU A 175 -0.75 13.63 24.55
CA LEU A 175 -1.16 14.71 23.65
C LEU A 175 -1.51 16.01 24.41
N ALA A 176 -1.99 15.88 25.66
CA ALA A 176 -2.41 17.01 26.48
C ALA A 176 -1.23 17.79 27.08
N THR A 177 -0.04 17.22 27.12
CA THR A 177 1.17 17.88 27.67
C THR A 177 1.61 19.12 26.89
N GLY A 178 1.07 19.35 25.68
CA GLY A 178 1.42 20.51 24.85
C GLY A 178 2.86 20.49 24.30
N THR A 179 3.63 19.44 24.59
CA THR A 179 5.04 19.33 24.20
C THR A 179 5.22 18.71 22.82
N VAL A 180 4.15 18.15 22.24
CA VAL A 180 4.18 17.46 20.94
C VAL A 180 3.58 18.35 19.86
N ALA A 181 4.42 18.92 19.01
CA ALA A 181 3.98 19.68 17.86
C ALA A 181 3.82 18.77 16.61
N PRO A 182 2.78 18.95 15.79
CA PRO A 182 2.64 18.22 14.55
C PRO A 182 3.83 18.48 13.60
N ARG A 183 4.35 17.42 13.01
CA ARG A 183 5.46 17.49 12.04
C ARG A 183 5.04 16.81 10.74
N THR A 184 5.74 17.14 9.67
CA THR A 184 5.60 16.47 8.36
C THR A 184 6.80 15.57 8.07
N GLY A 185 6.63 14.58 7.18
CA GLY A 185 7.71 13.68 6.75
C GLY A 185 7.67 12.30 7.40
N GLY A 186 8.68 11.48 7.09
CA GLY A 186 8.75 10.08 7.52
C GLY A 186 9.06 9.88 9.00
N ALA A 187 8.74 8.70 9.53
CA ALA A 187 8.95 8.33 10.94
C ALA A 187 10.43 8.12 11.33
N VAL A 188 11.33 8.00 10.35
CA VAL A 188 12.75 7.64 10.59
C VAL A 188 13.47 8.59 11.55
N ALA A 189 13.07 9.88 11.57
CA ALA A 189 13.65 10.88 12.46
C ALA A 189 12.97 11.00 13.83
N ALA A 190 11.94 10.20 14.08
CA ALA A 190 11.22 10.23 15.35
C ALA A 190 12.11 9.72 16.50
N ARG A 191 12.10 10.46 17.60
CA ARG A 191 12.87 10.16 18.83
C ARG A 191 11.96 9.78 20.00
N GLY A 192 10.83 9.15 19.72
CA GLY A 192 9.82 8.83 20.69
C GLY A 192 8.42 9.02 20.12
N PHE A 193 7.45 9.26 20.99
CA PHE A 193 6.08 9.56 20.60
C PHE A 193 6.00 10.94 19.94
N GLU A 194 5.50 10.98 18.72
CA GLU A 194 5.35 12.20 17.92
C GLU A 194 3.98 12.26 17.24
N VAL A 195 3.63 13.46 16.79
CA VAL A 195 2.45 13.70 15.95
C VAL A 195 2.91 13.99 14.51
N ARG A 196 2.29 13.32 13.54
CA ARG A 196 2.59 13.50 12.13
C ARG A 196 1.34 13.92 11.36
N THR A 197 1.51 14.94 10.54
CA THR A 197 0.48 15.43 9.63
C THR A 197 0.81 15.00 8.21
N VAL A 198 -0.09 14.28 7.59
CA VAL A 198 0.11 13.64 6.28
C VAL A 198 -0.94 14.16 5.29
N PRO A 199 -0.54 14.86 4.23
CA PRO A 199 -1.45 15.23 3.16
C PRO A 199 -1.76 14.00 2.29
N LEU A 200 -3.03 13.77 2.01
CA LEU A 200 -3.52 12.71 1.15
C LEU A 200 -3.80 13.24 -0.26
N ARG A 201 -3.63 12.39 -1.27
CA ARG A 201 -3.75 12.81 -2.67
C ARG A 201 -5.00 12.27 -3.35
N TYR A 202 -5.34 11.01 -3.10
CA TYR A 202 -6.34 10.27 -3.87
C TYR A 202 -7.51 9.79 -3.02
N ILE A 203 -7.26 9.48 -1.75
CA ILE A 203 -8.28 9.06 -0.80
C ILE A 203 -8.65 10.21 0.13
N SER A 204 -9.91 10.28 0.58
CA SER A 204 -10.33 11.30 1.54
C SER A 204 -9.79 10.98 2.95
N ALA A 205 -9.57 12.02 3.77
CA ALA A 205 -9.05 11.85 5.12
C ALA A 205 -9.96 10.96 5.98
N THR A 206 -11.28 11.07 5.84
CA THR A 206 -12.23 10.20 6.58
C THR A 206 -12.23 8.75 6.11
N GLU A 207 -12.01 8.49 4.81
CA GLU A 207 -11.88 7.11 4.34
C GLU A 207 -10.54 6.51 4.78
N MET A 208 -9.46 7.29 4.77
CA MET A 208 -8.17 6.84 5.30
C MET A 208 -8.24 6.56 6.81
N GLU A 209 -8.99 7.35 7.56
CA GLU A 209 -9.26 7.10 8.98
C GLU A 209 -9.86 5.72 9.19
N LYS A 210 -10.93 5.35 8.44
CA LYS A 210 -11.54 4.02 8.49
C LYS A 210 -10.58 2.89 8.11
N VAL A 211 -9.69 3.14 7.15
CA VAL A 211 -8.66 2.17 6.75
C VAL A 211 -7.64 1.96 7.87
N LEU A 212 -7.28 3.02 8.58
CA LEU A 212 -6.29 2.95 9.66
C LEU A 212 -6.87 2.42 10.98
N GLU A 213 -8.16 2.64 11.25
CA GLU A 213 -8.83 2.31 12.52
C GLU A 213 -8.54 0.87 13.02
N PRO A 214 -8.61 -0.20 12.19
CA PRO A 214 -8.33 -1.57 12.65
C PRO A 214 -6.86 -1.80 13.06
N TYR A 215 -5.94 -0.95 12.60
CA TYR A 215 -4.50 -1.08 12.84
C TYR A 215 -3.97 -0.06 13.84
N ALA A 216 -4.75 1.00 14.08
CA ALA A 216 -4.35 2.11 14.93
C ALA A 216 -4.64 1.80 16.41
N ARG A 217 -3.74 2.23 17.28
CA ARG A 217 -4.02 2.22 18.71
C ARG A 217 -5.07 3.28 19.08
N PRO A 218 -5.75 3.14 20.21
CA PRO A 218 -6.62 4.19 20.71
C PRO A 218 -5.90 5.54 20.74
N ASN A 219 -6.58 6.59 20.27
CA ASN A 219 -6.05 7.96 20.15
C ASN A 219 -4.82 8.12 19.19
N ALA A 220 -4.53 7.14 18.34
CA ALA A 220 -3.49 7.30 17.33
C ALA A 220 -3.90 8.26 16.21
N ILE A 221 -5.18 8.31 15.86
CA ILE A 221 -5.73 9.27 14.89
C ILE A 221 -6.18 10.50 15.68
N VAL A 222 -5.46 11.60 15.50
CA VAL A 222 -5.71 12.87 16.21
C VAL A 222 -6.79 13.68 15.51
N SER A 223 -6.75 13.75 14.19
CA SER A 223 -7.77 14.45 13.38
C SER A 223 -7.73 14.01 11.91
N ALA A 224 -8.90 14.03 11.26
CA ALA A 224 -9.06 13.89 9.82
C ALA A 224 -9.72 15.17 9.27
N ASP A 225 -9.01 15.94 8.46
CA ASP A 225 -9.48 17.19 7.86
C ASP A 225 -9.72 16.97 6.37
N ASN A 226 -10.98 16.83 5.98
CA ASN A 226 -11.38 16.67 4.56
C ASN A 226 -11.27 17.96 3.75
N ALA A 227 -11.31 19.13 4.39
CA ALA A 227 -11.24 20.39 3.65
C ALA A 227 -9.84 20.60 3.04
N ARG A 228 -8.81 20.14 3.74
CA ARG A 228 -7.42 20.16 3.29
C ARG A 228 -6.91 18.81 2.83
N ASN A 229 -7.73 17.78 2.97
CA ASN A 229 -7.40 16.37 2.73
C ASN A 229 -6.14 15.92 3.48
N VAL A 230 -6.11 16.17 4.78
CA VAL A 230 -4.98 15.91 5.66
C VAL A 230 -5.41 15.03 6.82
N ILE A 231 -4.62 14.01 7.13
CA ILE A 231 -4.79 13.20 8.33
C ILE A 231 -3.64 13.46 9.31
N THR A 232 -3.96 13.64 10.58
CA THR A 232 -2.98 13.79 11.65
C THR A 232 -3.00 12.55 12.53
N ILE A 233 -1.85 11.90 12.61
CA ILE A 233 -1.65 10.65 13.34
C ILE A 233 -0.59 10.83 14.41
N SER A 234 -0.71 10.08 15.49
CA SER A 234 0.24 10.07 16.60
C SER A 234 0.71 8.66 16.92
N GLY A 235 1.94 8.53 17.35
CA GLY A 235 2.49 7.21 17.71
C GLY A 235 3.97 7.25 18.03
N SER A 236 4.50 6.12 18.48
CA SER A 236 5.92 5.86 18.54
C SER A 236 6.50 5.76 17.12
N ARG A 237 7.82 5.75 17.01
CA ARG A 237 8.50 5.61 15.72
C ARG A 237 8.00 4.41 14.91
N SER A 238 7.90 3.23 15.53
CA SER A 238 7.46 2.01 14.87
C SER A 238 5.99 2.04 14.49
N GLU A 239 5.14 2.61 15.35
CA GLU A 239 3.71 2.79 15.06
C GLU A 239 3.51 3.75 13.88
N LEU A 240 4.18 4.91 13.89
CA LEU A 240 4.13 5.89 12.80
C LEU A 240 4.63 5.31 11.46
N ASP A 241 5.70 4.51 11.49
CA ASP A 241 6.21 3.86 10.28
C ASP A 241 5.16 2.92 9.67
N ASN A 242 4.48 2.13 10.51
CA ASN A 242 3.40 1.25 10.08
C ASN A 242 2.20 2.03 9.52
N TYR A 243 1.79 3.13 10.18
CA TYR A 243 0.67 3.95 9.70
C TYR A 243 1.00 4.65 8.39
N LEU A 244 2.19 5.24 8.28
CA LEU A 244 2.64 5.90 7.05
C LEU A 244 2.74 4.92 5.88
N ARG A 245 3.22 3.70 6.13
CA ARG A 245 3.25 2.64 5.14
C ARG A 245 1.84 2.23 4.71
N THR A 246 0.91 2.10 5.65
CA THR A 246 -0.49 1.81 5.32
C THR A 246 -1.09 2.93 4.47
N ILE A 247 -0.85 4.19 4.81
CA ILE A 247 -1.27 5.33 4.00
C ILE A 247 -0.70 5.22 2.58
N GLU A 248 0.59 4.94 2.42
CA GLU A 248 1.24 4.80 1.10
C GLU A 248 0.65 3.67 0.24
N ILE A 249 0.19 2.59 0.87
CA ILE A 249 -0.44 1.47 0.18
C ILE A 249 -1.81 1.86 -0.39
N PHE A 250 -2.60 2.63 0.36
CA PHE A 250 -3.98 2.94 0.03
C PHE A 250 -4.18 4.29 -0.66
N ASP A 251 -3.26 5.26 -0.48
CA ASP A 251 -3.34 6.58 -1.13
C ASP A 251 -2.83 6.52 -2.58
N VAL A 252 -3.55 5.82 -3.42
CA VAL A 252 -3.23 5.60 -4.85
C VAL A 252 -4.34 6.09 -5.75
N ASP A 253 -4.00 6.46 -6.96
CA ASP A 253 -4.98 6.81 -8.00
C ASP A 253 -5.73 5.57 -8.48
N TRP A 254 -6.76 5.18 -7.73
CA TRP A 254 -7.60 4.04 -8.07
C TRP A 254 -8.43 4.28 -9.34
N LEU A 255 -8.70 5.56 -9.70
CA LEU A 255 -9.39 5.90 -10.95
C LEU A 255 -8.55 5.56 -12.18
N SER A 256 -7.24 5.78 -12.12
CA SER A 256 -6.33 5.36 -13.20
C SER A 256 -6.23 3.84 -13.32
N GLY A 257 -6.55 3.12 -12.24
CA GLY A 257 -6.66 1.65 -12.22
C GLY A 257 -7.90 1.13 -12.95
N MET A 258 -8.97 1.91 -13.00
CA MET A 258 -10.24 1.51 -13.61
C MET A 258 -10.25 1.77 -15.12
N SER A 259 -10.94 0.88 -15.85
CA SER A 259 -11.24 1.08 -17.26
C SER A 259 -12.51 1.89 -17.42
N VAL A 260 -12.48 2.90 -18.27
CA VAL A 260 -13.62 3.77 -18.57
C VAL A 260 -13.95 3.68 -20.05
N GLY A 261 -15.21 3.45 -20.37
CA GLY A 261 -15.72 3.44 -21.74
C GLY A 261 -16.86 4.46 -21.90
N VAL A 262 -16.79 5.27 -22.94
CA VAL A 262 -17.86 6.18 -23.37
C VAL A 262 -18.45 5.64 -24.65
N PHE A 263 -19.74 5.33 -24.61
CA PHE A 263 -20.46 4.74 -25.73
C PHE A 263 -21.55 5.68 -26.20
N PRO A 264 -21.45 6.26 -27.42
CA PRO A 264 -22.52 7.06 -27.97
C PRO A 264 -23.70 6.17 -28.32
N LEU A 265 -24.89 6.53 -27.85
CA LEU A 265 -26.13 5.85 -28.20
C LEU A 265 -26.65 6.35 -29.52
N GLN A 266 -27.02 5.45 -30.41
CA GLN A 266 -27.63 5.78 -31.69
C GLN A 266 -29.16 5.94 -31.59
N SER A 267 -29.76 5.29 -30.61
CA SER A 267 -31.22 5.38 -30.36
C SER A 267 -31.49 5.12 -28.87
N GLY A 268 -32.59 5.67 -28.36
CA GLY A 268 -32.98 5.52 -26.98
C GLY A 268 -32.42 6.63 -26.05
N LYS A 269 -32.93 6.67 -24.83
CA LYS A 269 -32.50 7.62 -23.81
C LYS A 269 -31.42 6.98 -22.95
N ALA A 270 -30.33 7.66 -22.73
CA ALA A 270 -29.20 7.16 -21.91
C ALA A 270 -29.65 6.72 -20.52
N THR A 271 -30.59 7.45 -19.91
CA THR A 271 -31.15 7.09 -18.59
C THR A 271 -31.86 5.73 -18.57
N GLN A 272 -32.57 5.36 -19.66
CA GLN A 272 -33.22 4.06 -19.74
C GLN A 272 -32.18 2.91 -19.91
N VAL A 273 -31.22 3.12 -20.79
CA VAL A 273 -30.12 2.15 -21.00
C VAL A 273 -29.34 1.93 -19.72
N VAL A 274 -29.02 3.00 -18.97
CA VAL A 274 -28.35 2.89 -17.67
C VAL A 274 -29.19 2.08 -16.69
N ALA A 275 -30.49 2.37 -16.55
CA ALA A 275 -31.37 1.62 -15.66
C ALA A 275 -31.47 0.12 -16.02
N ASP A 276 -31.45 -0.21 -17.29
CA ASP A 276 -31.46 -1.62 -17.74
C ASP A 276 -30.11 -2.31 -17.51
N LEU A 277 -29.01 -1.62 -17.70
CA LEU A 277 -27.66 -2.14 -17.40
C LEU A 277 -27.45 -2.32 -15.89
N GLU A 278 -27.96 -1.41 -15.06
CA GLU A 278 -27.93 -1.55 -13.60
C GLU A 278 -28.71 -2.76 -13.10
N LYS A 279 -29.81 -3.11 -13.74
CA LYS A 279 -30.56 -4.35 -13.42
C LYS A 279 -29.74 -5.62 -13.72
N VAL A 280 -28.91 -5.59 -14.75
CA VAL A 280 -28.15 -6.78 -15.20
C VAL A 280 -26.80 -6.87 -14.48
N PHE A 281 -26.13 -5.76 -14.25
CA PHE A 281 -24.75 -5.69 -13.76
C PHE A 281 -24.59 -4.90 -12.45
N GLY A 282 -25.66 -4.30 -11.93
CA GLY A 282 -25.62 -3.53 -10.70
C GLY A 282 -25.32 -4.40 -9.46
N ALA A 283 -25.04 -3.75 -8.34
CA ALA A 283 -24.65 -4.40 -7.10
C ALA A 283 -25.73 -5.37 -6.56
N ASP A 284 -27.01 -5.12 -6.88
CA ASP A 284 -28.15 -5.92 -6.43
C ASP A 284 -28.51 -7.05 -7.41
N SER A 285 -27.77 -7.24 -8.49
CA SER A 285 -28.01 -8.32 -9.45
C SER A 285 -27.33 -9.64 -8.99
N GLU A 286 -27.95 -10.78 -9.29
CA GLU A 286 -27.35 -12.12 -9.05
C GLU A 286 -26.23 -12.47 -10.05
N SER A 287 -25.77 -11.51 -10.82
CA SER A 287 -24.70 -11.71 -11.81
C SER A 287 -23.35 -11.92 -11.11
N PRO A 288 -22.49 -12.82 -11.59
CA PRO A 288 -21.14 -13.02 -11.05
C PRO A 288 -20.24 -11.79 -11.18
N VAL A 289 -20.64 -10.79 -11.96
CA VAL A 289 -19.94 -9.51 -12.13
C VAL A 289 -20.68 -8.34 -11.45
N SER A 290 -21.62 -8.65 -10.57
CA SER A 290 -22.41 -7.67 -9.82
C SER A 290 -21.49 -6.71 -9.05
N GLY A 291 -21.78 -5.42 -9.17
CA GLY A 291 -21.01 -4.36 -8.51
C GLY A 291 -19.65 -4.02 -9.12
N MET A 292 -19.20 -4.75 -10.16
CA MET A 292 -17.94 -4.43 -10.87
C MET A 292 -18.07 -3.29 -11.86
N PHE A 293 -19.31 -2.92 -12.23
CA PHE A 293 -19.57 -1.87 -13.20
C PHE A 293 -20.39 -0.75 -12.56
N ARG A 294 -20.08 0.47 -12.96
CA ARG A 294 -20.84 1.67 -12.61
C ARG A 294 -21.22 2.38 -13.89
N PHE A 295 -22.51 2.61 -14.08
CA PHE A 295 -23.07 3.27 -15.26
C PHE A 295 -23.52 4.67 -14.89
N MET A 296 -23.27 5.64 -15.78
CA MET A 296 -23.74 7.02 -15.63
C MET A 296 -24.19 7.56 -17.00
N PRO A 297 -25.37 8.19 -17.10
CA PRO A 297 -25.75 8.94 -18.28
C PRO A 297 -24.95 10.23 -18.32
N LEU A 298 -24.44 10.59 -19.50
CA LEU A 298 -23.80 11.87 -19.77
C LEU A 298 -24.74 12.77 -20.55
#